data_b533e88c2875b9e491ec7747d1699e21
#
_entry.id   b533e88c2875b9e491ec7747d1699e21
#
_cell.length_a   1.000
_cell.length_b   1.000
_cell.length_c   1.000
_cell.angle_alpha   90.00
_cell.angle_beta   90.00
_cell.angle_gamma   90.00
#
_symmetry.space_group_name_H-M   'P 1'
#
loop_
_entity.id
_entity.type
_entity.pdbx_description
1 polymer ?
#
loop_
_entity_poly.entity_id
_entity_poly.type
_entity_poly.pdbx_seq_one_letter_code
_entity_poly.pdbx_strand_id
1 'polypeptide(L)'
;MYSISQKFLRSLPAACPLCGLGARGGDLCVGCAHDLAWPLNAQVRCEICFEALPVTAPLATARLATIATAAQQAAPSDAFTASLGAPVLQCSRCVRHPPAYACLVAAIEYSYPGDMLIQRFKEGARLDYAGLFARLLWNRLQTRPRGGRAKAPLSALVPIPSSQSALKRRGFNPASELARELARLSGYPLRQEWLIRMREACTQKTLDARARRESVEGLYACPNALPEVWVGLVDDVVTTGSTMHIAARALLTAGAAGVVGLAAAHTPRAWQNDTHD
;
A
#
# COMPACT_ATOMS: atom_id res chain seq x y z
N MET A 1 -16.06 24.92 2.16
CA MET A 1 -15.49 26.26 1.90
C MET A 1 -13.95 26.29 1.84
N TYR A 2 -13.24 25.16 1.84
CA TYR A 2 -11.75 25.07 1.85
C TYR A 2 -11.11 24.70 0.49
N SER A 3 -11.90 24.50 -0.57
CA SER A 3 -11.41 23.97 -1.85
C SER A 3 -10.56 24.94 -2.68
N ILE A 4 -10.83 26.23 -2.62
CA ILE A 4 -10.15 27.26 -3.45
C ILE A 4 -8.73 27.53 -2.93
N SER A 5 -8.56 27.61 -1.62
CA SER A 5 -7.26 27.88 -0.96
C SER A 5 -6.21 26.80 -1.28
N GLN A 6 -6.60 25.53 -1.35
CA GLN A 6 -5.65 24.43 -1.60
C GLN A 6 -5.23 24.31 -3.06
N LYS A 7 -6.12 24.58 -4.02
CA LYS A 7 -5.77 24.65 -5.44
C LYS A 7 -4.77 25.78 -5.69
N PHE A 8 -4.96 26.90 -5.02
CA PHE A 8 -4.05 28.04 -5.09
C PHE A 8 -2.66 27.72 -4.50
N LEU A 9 -2.60 27.13 -3.30
CA LEU A 9 -1.33 26.72 -2.68
C LEU A 9 -0.56 25.71 -3.53
N ARG A 10 -1.25 24.84 -4.25
CA ARG A 10 -0.64 23.87 -5.17
C ARG A 10 -0.09 24.48 -6.46
N SER A 11 -0.52 25.66 -6.84
CA SER A 11 0.01 26.38 -8.01
C SER A 11 1.27 27.19 -7.69
N LEU A 12 1.57 27.42 -6.40
CA LEU A 12 2.71 28.22 -5.99
C LEU A 12 4.03 27.52 -6.33
N PRO A 13 5.03 28.27 -6.81
CA PRO A 13 6.37 27.73 -6.98
C PRO A 13 6.93 27.22 -5.65
N ALA A 14 7.54 26.03 -5.69
CA ALA A 14 8.14 25.40 -4.52
C ALA A 14 9.40 24.65 -4.94
N ALA A 15 10.26 24.33 -3.98
CA ALA A 15 11.38 23.43 -4.22
C ALA A 15 10.90 21.97 -4.23
N CYS A 16 11.43 21.17 -5.16
CA CYS A 16 11.22 19.73 -5.18
C CYS A 16 11.74 19.11 -3.88
N PRO A 17 10.93 18.35 -3.14
CA PRO A 17 11.35 17.78 -1.86
C PRO A 17 12.50 16.76 -1.97
N LEU A 18 12.85 16.31 -3.18
CA LEU A 18 13.93 15.36 -3.40
C LEU A 18 15.22 16.06 -3.86
N CYS A 19 15.21 16.81 -4.97
CA CYS A 19 16.41 17.41 -5.56
C CYS A 19 16.56 18.92 -5.33
N GLY A 20 15.57 19.61 -4.74
CA GLY A 20 15.60 21.05 -4.51
C GLY A 20 15.30 21.93 -5.74
N LEU A 21 15.22 21.37 -6.94
CA LEU A 21 14.86 22.10 -8.15
C LEU A 21 13.41 22.56 -8.16
N GLY A 22 13.06 23.43 -9.10
CA GLY A 22 11.72 23.99 -9.20
C GLY A 22 10.63 22.93 -9.35
N ALA A 23 9.61 23.03 -8.49
CA ALA A 23 8.41 22.23 -8.49
C ALA A 23 7.20 23.12 -8.14
N ARG A 24 6.03 22.55 -7.95
CA ARG A 24 4.82 23.28 -7.55
C ARG A 24 4.16 22.63 -6.35
N GLY A 25 3.66 23.43 -5.43
CA GLY A 25 2.80 23.01 -4.33
C GLY A 25 3.37 21.89 -3.43
N GLY A 26 4.70 21.76 -3.34
CA GLY A 26 5.34 20.70 -2.58
C GLY A 26 5.32 19.33 -3.28
N ASP A 27 5.05 19.28 -4.58
CA ASP A 27 5.15 18.08 -5.41
C ASP A 27 6.61 17.84 -5.87
N LEU A 28 6.85 16.66 -6.43
CA LEU A 28 8.11 16.34 -7.09
C LEU A 28 8.21 17.10 -8.43
N CYS A 29 9.43 17.48 -8.82
CA CYS A 29 9.67 17.87 -10.19
C CYS A 29 9.48 16.67 -11.13
N VAL A 30 9.34 16.93 -12.45
CA VAL A 30 9.05 15.89 -13.45
C VAL A 30 10.10 14.78 -13.43
N GLY A 31 11.41 15.13 -13.35
CA GLY A 31 12.49 14.15 -13.30
C GLY A 31 12.40 13.24 -12.06
N CYS A 32 12.29 13.81 -10.87
CA CYS A 32 12.17 13.01 -9.63
C CYS A 32 10.90 12.17 -9.58
N ALA A 33 9.79 12.67 -10.13
CA ALA A 33 8.56 11.89 -10.23
C ALA A 33 8.72 10.69 -11.18
N HIS A 34 9.45 10.87 -12.30
CA HIS A 34 9.78 9.79 -13.22
C HIS A 34 10.69 8.75 -12.57
N ASP A 35 11.76 9.18 -11.90
CA ASP A 35 12.72 8.28 -11.24
C ASP A 35 12.06 7.43 -10.16
N LEU A 36 11.16 8.00 -9.36
CA LEU A 36 10.40 7.26 -8.34
C LEU A 36 9.34 6.32 -8.95
N ALA A 37 8.80 6.66 -10.12
CA ALA A 37 7.82 5.81 -10.79
C ALA A 37 8.47 4.66 -11.57
N TRP A 38 9.72 4.83 -12.03
CA TRP A 38 10.42 3.88 -12.89
C TRP A 38 10.49 2.46 -12.31
N PRO A 39 10.97 2.23 -11.06
CA PRO A 39 11.05 0.88 -10.50
C PRO A 39 9.70 0.18 -10.44
N LEU A 40 8.64 0.95 -10.24
CA LEU A 40 7.28 0.44 -10.11
C LEU A 40 6.65 0.09 -11.46
N ASN A 41 7.02 0.79 -12.52
CA ASN A 41 6.46 0.62 -13.85
C ASN A 41 7.27 -0.37 -14.69
N ALA A 42 8.58 -0.51 -14.42
CA ALA A 42 9.49 -1.37 -15.15
C ALA A 42 9.35 -2.87 -14.81
N GLN A 43 8.67 -3.20 -13.70
CA GLN A 43 8.60 -4.57 -13.19
C GLN A 43 7.18 -5.08 -13.12
N VAL A 44 6.99 -6.35 -13.49
CA VAL A 44 5.76 -7.08 -13.20
C VAL A 44 5.68 -7.37 -11.71
N ARG A 45 4.53 -7.14 -11.10
CA ARG A 45 4.39 -7.26 -9.64
C ARG A 45 3.29 -8.24 -9.25
N CYS A 46 3.49 -8.86 -8.10
CA CYS A 46 2.46 -9.65 -7.44
C CYS A 46 1.25 -8.76 -7.12
N GLU A 47 0.09 -9.13 -7.62
CA GLU A 47 -1.14 -8.35 -7.43
C GLU A 47 -1.63 -8.36 -5.97
N ILE A 48 -1.09 -9.27 -5.13
CA ILE A 48 -1.46 -9.37 -3.71
C ILE A 48 -0.51 -8.57 -2.84
N CYS A 49 0.80 -8.87 -2.83
CA CYS A 49 1.75 -8.28 -1.89
C CYS A 49 2.62 -7.17 -2.49
N PHE A 50 2.44 -6.84 -3.77
CA PHE A 50 3.17 -5.80 -4.49
C PHE A 50 4.67 -6.13 -4.75
N GLU A 51 5.14 -7.30 -4.38
CA GLU A 51 6.51 -7.74 -4.64
C GLU A 51 6.81 -7.83 -6.14
N ALA A 52 8.02 -7.44 -6.55
CA ALA A 52 8.47 -7.63 -7.92
C ALA A 52 8.54 -9.13 -8.25
N LEU A 53 8.05 -9.50 -9.41
CA LEU A 53 8.12 -10.88 -9.90
C LEU A 53 9.32 -11.01 -10.85
N PRO A 54 10.09 -12.11 -10.76
CA PRO A 54 11.13 -12.39 -11.75
C PRO A 54 10.45 -12.55 -13.12
N VAL A 55 10.77 -11.66 -14.04
CA VAL A 55 10.31 -11.78 -15.44
C VAL A 55 11.23 -12.76 -16.14
N THR A 56 10.86 -14.01 -16.18
CA THR A 56 11.42 -14.92 -17.18
C THR A 56 10.75 -14.55 -18.51
N ALA A 57 11.55 -14.31 -19.55
CA ALA A 57 11.11 -13.84 -20.88
C ALA A 57 9.83 -14.52 -21.48
N PRO A 58 9.49 -15.78 -21.18
CA PRO A 58 8.27 -16.41 -21.67
C PRO A 58 6.96 -15.82 -21.14
N LEU A 59 6.95 -15.19 -19.94
CA LEU A 59 5.71 -14.66 -19.34
C LEU A 59 5.28 -13.31 -19.95
N ALA A 60 6.22 -12.48 -20.39
CA ALA A 60 5.90 -11.22 -21.05
C ALA A 60 5.32 -11.46 -22.46
N THR A 61 5.84 -12.46 -23.18
CA THR A 61 5.33 -12.87 -24.49
C THR A 61 4.01 -13.63 -24.39
N ALA A 62 3.81 -14.45 -23.35
CA ALA A 62 2.54 -15.15 -23.12
C ALA A 62 1.38 -14.16 -22.78
N ARG A 63 1.64 -13.08 -22.03
CA ARG A 63 0.60 -12.07 -21.79
C ARG A 63 0.17 -11.32 -23.07
N LEU A 64 1.11 -10.95 -23.90
CA LEU A 64 0.81 -10.30 -25.18
C LEU A 64 0.16 -11.28 -26.16
N ALA A 65 0.60 -12.54 -26.20
CA ALA A 65 0.02 -13.58 -27.04
C ALA A 65 -1.40 -13.94 -26.60
N THR A 66 -1.67 -14.08 -25.27
CA THR A 66 -3.00 -14.43 -24.75
C THR A 66 -4.01 -13.31 -25.00
N ILE A 67 -3.60 -12.04 -24.93
CA ILE A 67 -4.46 -10.90 -25.25
C ILE A 67 -4.72 -10.85 -26.78
N ALA A 68 -3.70 -11.10 -27.58
CA ALA A 68 -3.83 -11.08 -29.05
C ALA A 68 -4.66 -12.27 -29.56
N THR A 69 -4.47 -13.48 -29.02
CA THR A 69 -5.21 -14.68 -29.42
C THR A 69 -6.66 -14.68 -28.92
N ALA A 70 -6.93 -14.15 -27.73
CA ALA A 70 -8.31 -14.01 -27.21
C ALA A 70 -9.14 -13.00 -28.05
N ALA A 71 -8.51 -11.97 -28.60
CA ALA A 71 -9.19 -11.00 -29.46
C ALA A 71 -9.46 -11.53 -30.88
N GLN A 72 -8.75 -12.55 -31.36
CA GLN A 72 -8.87 -13.10 -32.71
C GLN A 72 -9.64 -14.41 -32.83
N GLN A 73 -10.00 -15.08 -31.72
CA GLN A 73 -10.65 -16.40 -31.71
C GLN A 73 -12.02 -16.45 -31.02
N ALA A 74 -12.65 -15.33 -30.76
CA ALA A 74 -14.02 -15.32 -30.26
C ALA A 74 -15.03 -15.68 -31.38
N ALA A 75 -15.27 -16.97 -31.56
CA ALA A 75 -16.49 -17.43 -32.23
C ALA A 75 -17.69 -17.31 -31.28
N PRO A 76 -18.89 -16.94 -31.77
CA PRO A 76 -20.01 -16.51 -30.91
C PRO A 76 -20.85 -17.68 -30.38
N SER A 77 -20.32 -18.59 -29.59
CA SER A 77 -21.14 -19.68 -29.04
C SER A 77 -20.76 -20.25 -27.67
N ASP A 78 -19.82 -19.68 -26.91
CA ASP A 78 -19.51 -20.24 -25.58
C ASP A 78 -19.63 -19.21 -24.45
N ALA A 79 -20.87 -19.07 -23.94
CA ALA A 79 -21.17 -18.31 -22.72
C ALA A 79 -20.54 -18.88 -21.44
N PHE A 80 -19.80 -20.00 -21.51
CA PHE A 80 -19.21 -20.68 -20.36
C PHE A 80 -17.76 -20.22 -20.06
N THR A 81 -17.03 -19.69 -21.04
CA THR A 81 -15.64 -19.25 -20.86
C THR A 81 -15.49 -17.80 -20.37
N ALA A 82 -16.57 -17.03 -20.35
CA ALA A 82 -16.54 -15.62 -19.87
C ALA A 82 -16.43 -15.48 -18.35
N SER A 83 -16.46 -16.58 -17.58
CA SER A 83 -16.38 -16.55 -16.10
C SER A 83 -14.99 -16.84 -15.52
N LEU A 84 -14.01 -17.18 -16.36
CA LEU A 84 -12.62 -17.31 -15.90
C LEU A 84 -11.97 -15.92 -15.95
N GLY A 85 -12.05 -15.19 -14.83
CA GLY A 85 -11.36 -13.91 -14.67
C GLY A 85 -9.88 -14.05 -15.04
N ALA A 86 -9.31 -12.98 -15.62
CA ALA A 86 -7.89 -12.95 -15.99
C ALA A 86 -7.01 -13.48 -14.85
N PRO A 87 -6.00 -14.34 -15.14
CA PRO A 87 -5.17 -14.96 -14.12
C PRO A 87 -4.48 -13.87 -13.28
N VAL A 88 -4.71 -13.91 -11.96
CA VAL A 88 -4.11 -12.99 -10.99
C VAL A 88 -2.64 -13.36 -10.84
N LEU A 89 -1.73 -12.43 -11.14
CA LEU A 89 -0.29 -12.65 -10.97
C LEU A 89 0.08 -12.67 -9.49
N GLN A 90 0.62 -13.79 -9.02
CA GLN A 90 0.95 -14.00 -7.62
C GLN A 90 2.39 -14.54 -7.48
N CYS A 91 3.12 -14.06 -6.47
CA CYS A 91 4.39 -14.66 -6.09
C CYS A 91 4.16 -16.00 -5.36
N SER A 92 5.16 -16.87 -5.36
CA SER A 92 5.12 -18.20 -4.71
C SER A 92 4.72 -18.14 -3.24
N ARG A 93 5.09 -17.06 -2.52
CA ARG A 93 4.70 -16.86 -1.12
C ARG A 93 3.20 -16.62 -0.98
N CYS A 94 2.63 -15.73 -1.81
CA CYS A 94 1.20 -15.44 -1.74
C CYS A 94 0.32 -16.62 -2.18
N VAL A 95 0.86 -17.51 -3.02
CA VAL A 95 0.23 -18.77 -3.36
C VAL A 95 0.21 -19.72 -2.16
N ARG A 96 1.36 -19.88 -1.48
CA ARG A 96 1.49 -20.81 -0.34
C ARG A 96 0.89 -20.27 0.96
N HIS A 97 1.03 -18.97 1.19
CA HIS A 97 0.62 -18.28 2.42
C HIS A 97 -0.11 -16.98 2.05
N PRO A 98 -1.38 -17.05 1.64
CA PRO A 98 -2.14 -15.88 1.25
C PRO A 98 -2.32 -14.93 2.45
N PRO A 99 -2.02 -13.62 2.29
CA PRO A 99 -2.29 -12.67 3.35
C PRO A 99 -3.80 -12.43 3.52
N ALA A 100 -4.18 -11.86 4.66
CA ALA A 100 -5.57 -11.53 4.97
C ALA A 100 -6.12 -10.35 4.15
N TYR A 101 -5.26 -9.50 3.60
CA TYR A 101 -5.68 -8.45 2.68
C TYR A 101 -5.77 -8.95 1.24
N ALA A 102 -6.69 -8.40 0.48
CA ALA A 102 -6.92 -8.81 -0.91
C ALA A 102 -5.77 -8.40 -1.84
N CYS A 103 -5.21 -7.21 -1.60
CA CYS A 103 -4.09 -6.66 -2.35
C CYS A 103 -3.43 -5.52 -1.59
N LEU A 104 -2.18 -5.20 -1.97
CA LEU A 104 -1.41 -4.07 -1.49
C LEU A 104 -1.14 -3.10 -2.65
N VAL A 105 -1.28 -1.80 -2.37
CA VAL A 105 -0.88 -0.71 -3.25
C VAL A 105 0.10 0.18 -2.51
N ALA A 106 1.27 0.42 -3.07
CA ALA A 106 2.26 1.34 -2.52
C ALA A 106 2.49 2.52 -3.46
N ALA A 107 2.71 3.71 -2.88
CA ALA A 107 2.98 4.91 -3.66
C ALA A 107 4.35 4.86 -4.34
N ILE A 108 5.37 4.43 -3.60
CA ILE A 108 6.76 4.29 -4.07
C ILE A 108 7.39 2.99 -3.59
N GLU A 109 8.55 2.67 -4.13
CA GLU A 109 9.45 1.64 -3.60
C GLU A 109 10.35 2.23 -2.51
N TYR A 110 10.57 1.49 -1.41
CA TYR A 110 11.51 1.87 -0.36
C TYR A 110 12.93 1.50 -0.80
N SER A 111 13.44 2.29 -1.74
CA SER A 111 14.79 2.21 -2.31
C SER A 111 15.21 3.62 -2.68
N TYR A 112 16.51 3.84 -2.90
CA TYR A 112 17.00 5.15 -3.34
C TYR A 112 16.32 5.55 -4.68
N PRO A 113 15.86 6.80 -4.81
CA PRO A 113 15.88 7.91 -3.85
C PRO A 113 14.61 8.02 -2.98
N GLY A 114 13.69 7.07 -3.05
CA GLY A 114 12.41 7.09 -2.32
C GLY A 114 12.55 6.95 -0.80
N ASP A 115 13.57 6.20 -0.35
CA ASP A 115 13.91 6.02 1.06
C ASP A 115 14.20 7.35 1.77
N MET A 116 14.86 8.30 1.09
CA MET A 116 15.13 9.64 1.62
C MET A 116 13.84 10.40 1.97
N LEU A 117 12.80 10.28 1.13
CA LEU A 117 11.50 10.92 1.39
C LEU A 117 10.81 10.29 2.60
N ILE A 118 10.86 8.97 2.72
CA ILE A 118 10.27 8.24 3.85
C ILE A 118 11.00 8.56 5.16
N GLN A 119 12.33 8.63 5.15
CA GLN A 119 13.11 9.03 6.33
C GLN A 119 12.74 10.44 6.77
N ARG A 120 12.73 11.42 5.87
CA ARG A 120 12.32 12.80 6.17
C ARG A 120 10.89 12.87 6.70
N PHE A 121 9.98 12.08 6.17
CA PHE A 121 8.61 12.00 6.66
C PHE A 121 8.55 11.46 8.10
N LYS A 122 9.33 10.41 8.40
CA LYS A 122 9.32 9.75 9.72
C LYS A 122 10.07 10.54 10.80
N GLU A 123 11.21 11.11 10.46
CA GLU A 123 12.17 11.67 11.43
C GLU A 123 12.07 13.20 11.53
N GLY A 124 11.75 13.86 10.44
CA GLY A 124 11.73 15.33 10.35
C GLY A 124 10.43 15.98 10.73
N ALA A 125 9.41 15.22 11.22
CA ALA A 125 8.05 15.73 11.43
C ALA A 125 7.50 16.53 10.24
N ARG A 126 7.97 16.21 9.01
CA ARG A 126 7.58 16.87 7.77
C ARG A 126 6.22 16.34 7.32
N LEU A 127 5.17 16.78 8.00
CA LEU A 127 3.78 16.38 7.72
C LEU A 127 3.33 16.76 6.30
N ASP A 128 3.97 17.73 5.67
CA ASP A 128 3.78 18.08 4.26
C ASP A 128 4.04 16.90 3.31
N TYR A 129 4.93 15.96 3.67
CA TYR A 129 5.17 14.74 2.89
C TYR A 129 3.98 13.78 2.90
N ALA A 130 3.13 13.81 3.93
CA ALA A 130 1.89 13.01 3.93
C ALA A 130 1.01 13.33 2.72
N GLY A 131 0.89 14.63 2.39
CA GLY A 131 0.15 15.07 1.21
C GLY A 131 0.77 14.61 -0.11
N LEU A 132 2.10 14.60 -0.21
CA LEU A 132 2.83 14.07 -1.37
C LEU A 132 2.53 12.57 -1.56
N PHE A 133 2.76 11.76 -0.51
CA PHE A 133 2.51 10.32 -0.58
C PHE A 133 1.03 9.99 -0.84
N ALA A 134 0.11 10.75 -0.25
CA ALA A 134 -1.31 10.57 -0.49
C ALA A 134 -1.68 10.80 -1.97
N ARG A 135 -1.10 11.82 -2.64
CA ARG A 135 -1.32 12.06 -4.07
C ARG A 135 -0.74 10.95 -4.94
N LEU A 136 0.49 10.51 -4.66
CA LEU A 136 1.12 9.42 -5.40
C LEU A 136 0.30 8.12 -5.26
N LEU A 137 -0.13 7.81 -4.04
CA LEU A 137 -0.94 6.64 -3.73
C LEU A 137 -2.32 6.71 -4.39
N TRP A 138 -2.98 7.87 -4.33
CA TRP A 138 -4.28 8.11 -4.96
C TRP A 138 -4.23 7.91 -6.48
N ASN A 139 -3.21 8.47 -7.13
CA ASN A 139 -3.02 8.28 -8.57
C ASN A 139 -2.87 6.79 -8.92
N ARG A 140 -2.11 6.03 -8.13
CA ARG A 140 -1.98 4.59 -8.34
C ARG A 140 -3.28 3.82 -8.12
N LEU A 141 -4.05 4.19 -7.12
CA LEU A 141 -5.35 3.57 -6.86
C LEU A 141 -6.30 3.77 -8.04
N GLN A 142 -6.28 4.95 -8.66
CA GLN A 142 -7.16 5.27 -9.79
C GLN A 142 -6.73 4.59 -11.09
N THR A 143 -5.42 4.43 -11.30
CA THR A 143 -4.87 3.80 -12.52
C THR A 143 -4.79 2.29 -12.43
N ARG A 144 -5.10 1.71 -11.28
CA ARG A 144 -5.08 0.27 -11.07
C ARG A 144 -6.12 -0.44 -11.95
N PRO A 145 -5.76 -1.54 -12.64
CA PRO A 145 -6.75 -2.37 -13.34
C PRO A 145 -7.85 -2.83 -12.38
N ARG A 146 -9.11 -2.63 -12.75
CA ARG A 146 -10.28 -2.99 -11.93
C ARG A 146 -10.58 -4.51 -11.89
N GLY A 147 -9.67 -5.33 -12.38
CA GLY A 147 -9.78 -6.79 -12.45
C GLY A 147 -8.86 -7.47 -11.45
N GLY A 148 -9.16 -7.50 -10.19
CA GLY A 148 -8.35 -8.16 -9.18
C GLY A 148 -9.19 -8.62 -7.99
N ARG A 149 -8.52 -9.08 -6.91
CA ARG A 149 -9.20 -9.56 -5.70
C ARG A 149 -10.00 -8.48 -4.96
N ALA A 150 -9.71 -7.19 -5.14
CA ALA A 150 -10.51 -6.10 -4.60
C ALA A 150 -11.71 -5.82 -5.52
N LYS A 151 -12.82 -6.44 -5.22
CA LYS A 151 -14.03 -6.48 -6.07
C LYS A 151 -14.97 -5.29 -5.90
N ALA A 152 -14.77 -4.46 -4.87
CA ALA A 152 -15.67 -3.35 -4.55
C ALA A 152 -14.90 -2.06 -4.24
N PRO A 153 -15.53 -0.88 -4.39
CA PRO A 153 -14.93 0.38 -3.97
C PRO A 153 -14.70 0.38 -2.45
N LEU A 154 -13.68 1.10 -2.02
CA LEU A 154 -13.43 1.32 -0.59
C LEU A 154 -14.54 2.17 0.01
N SER A 155 -14.92 1.86 1.24
CA SER A 155 -15.95 2.60 2.00
C SER A 155 -15.35 3.40 3.15
N ALA A 156 -14.14 3.06 3.60
CA ALA A 156 -13.46 3.76 4.68
C ALA A 156 -11.94 3.56 4.59
N LEU A 157 -11.20 4.48 5.22
CA LEU A 157 -9.75 4.36 5.44
C LEU A 157 -9.47 4.17 6.93
N VAL A 158 -8.62 3.19 7.25
CA VAL A 158 -8.22 2.85 8.62
C VAL A 158 -6.71 2.87 8.70
N PRO A 159 -6.08 3.78 9.46
CA PRO A 159 -4.64 3.76 9.65
C PRO A 159 -4.23 2.69 10.64
N ILE A 160 -3.09 2.05 10.40
CA ILE A 160 -2.48 1.13 11.38
C ILE A 160 -1.96 1.95 12.56
N PRO A 161 -2.37 1.63 13.81
CA PRO A 161 -1.89 2.32 15.00
C PRO A 161 -0.40 2.06 15.25
N SER A 162 0.37 3.13 15.45
CA SER A 162 1.77 3.05 15.87
C SER A 162 1.90 2.54 17.30
N SER A 163 3.09 2.02 17.65
CA SER A 163 3.42 1.69 19.05
C SER A 163 3.53 2.97 19.90
N GLN A 164 3.27 2.86 21.19
CA GLN A 164 3.43 4.00 22.11
C GLN A 164 4.87 4.51 22.14
N SER A 165 5.85 3.61 22.06
CA SER A 165 7.26 3.96 21.98
C SER A 165 7.59 4.76 20.70
N ALA A 166 7.01 4.38 19.56
CA ALA A 166 7.15 5.13 18.32
C ALA A 166 6.46 6.51 18.37
N LEU A 167 5.27 6.57 18.96
CA LEU A 167 4.54 7.83 19.17
C LEU A 167 5.30 8.78 20.10
N LYS A 168 5.84 8.29 21.21
CA LYS A 168 6.66 9.10 22.14
C LYS A 168 7.92 9.64 21.46
N ARG A 169 8.55 8.87 20.59
CA ARG A 169 9.76 9.29 19.88
C ARG A 169 9.49 10.29 18.76
N ARG A 170 8.41 10.08 17.98
CA ARG A 170 8.11 10.84 16.76
C ARG A 170 7.11 11.98 16.98
N GLY A 171 6.27 11.90 18.01
CA GLY A 171 5.18 12.83 18.26
C GLY A 171 3.92 12.60 17.41
N PHE A 172 3.96 11.72 16.41
CA PHE A 172 2.84 11.45 15.49
C PHE A 172 2.87 10.02 14.92
N ASN A 173 1.74 9.60 14.33
CA ASN A 173 1.62 8.36 13.58
C ASN A 173 1.65 8.66 12.07
N PRO A 174 2.72 8.27 11.33
CA PRO A 174 2.81 8.51 9.90
C PRO A 174 1.66 7.91 9.09
N ALA A 175 1.20 6.72 9.46
CA ALA A 175 0.04 6.07 8.82
C ALA A 175 -1.24 6.90 9.00
N SER A 176 -1.45 7.51 10.17
CA SER A 176 -2.60 8.38 10.42
C SER A 176 -2.54 9.68 9.60
N GLU A 177 -1.36 10.29 9.46
CA GLU A 177 -1.21 11.49 8.63
C GLU A 177 -1.44 11.18 7.15
N LEU A 178 -0.86 10.08 6.66
CA LEU A 178 -1.11 9.61 5.29
C LEU A 178 -2.61 9.33 5.05
N ALA A 179 -3.26 8.63 5.99
CA ALA A 179 -4.69 8.30 5.88
C ALA A 179 -5.57 9.55 5.89
N ARG A 180 -5.23 10.56 6.71
CA ARG A 180 -5.95 11.86 6.77
C ARG A 180 -5.86 12.59 5.43
N GLU A 181 -4.67 12.68 4.84
CA GLU A 181 -4.47 13.33 3.55
C GLU A 181 -5.15 12.55 2.41
N LEU A 182 -5.07 11.21 2.46
CA LEU A 182 -5.75 10.37 1.49
C LEU A 182 -7.29 10.48 1.59
N ALA A 183 -7.84 10.52 2.81
CA ALA A 183 -9.27 10.75 3.05
C ALA A 183 -9.74 12.09 2.46
N ARG A 184 -8.93 13.13 2.64
CA ARG A 184 -9.23 14.46 2.09
C ARG A 184 -9.19 14.49 0.56
N LEU A 185 -8.32 13.71 -0.09
CA LEU A 185 -8.21 13.62 -1.54
C LEU A 185 -9.31 12.76 -2.16
N SER A 186 -9.61 11.64 -1.53
CA SER A 186 -10.52 10.62 -2.06
C SER A 186 -11.99 10.84 -1.69
N GLY A 187 -12.25 11.57 -0.60
CA GLY A 187 -13.58 11.67 0.00
C GLY A 187 -13.97 10.46 0.86
N TYR A 188 -13.11 9.44 0.99
CA TYR A 188 -13.40 8.29 1.86
C TYR A 188 -13.35 8.71 3.33
N PRO A 189 -14.32 8.28 4.16
CA PRO A 189 -14.29 8.54 5.60
C PRO A 189 -13.07 7.90 6.27
N LEU A 190 -12.43 8.66 7.16
CA LEU A 190 -11.36 8.19 8.02
C LEU A 190 -11.94 7.59 9.30
N ARG A 191 -11.58 6.34 9.62
CA ARG A 191 -12.07 5.56 10.76
C ARG A 191 -10.90 5.06 11.61
N GLN A 192 -10.29 5.95 12.39
CA GLN A 192 -9.15 5.59 13.25
C GLN A 192 -9.57 4.69 14.41
N GLU A 193 -10.80 4.83 14.88
CA GLU A 193 -11.40 4.08 15.98
C GLU A 193 -11.70 2.60 15.64
N TRP A 194 -11.65 2.23 14.35
CA TRP A 194 -11.94 0.85 13.93
C TRP A 194 -10.79 -0.12 14.22
N LEU A 195 -9.60 0.37 14.46
CA LEU A 195 -8.44 -0.48 14.76
C LEU A 195 -7.64 0.11 15.91
N ILE A 196 -7.47 -0.65 16.97
CA ILE A 196 -6.67 -0.27 18.14
C ILE A 196 -5.49 -1.23 18.32
N ARG A 197 -4.39 -0.73 18.87
CA ARG A 197 -3.24 -1.53 19.25
C ARG A 197 -3.37 -1.95 20.70
N MET A 198 -3.45 -3.27 20.94
CA MET A 198 -3.69 -3.85 22.28
C MET A 198 -2.43 -4.00 23.11
N ARG A 199 -1.30 -4.27 22.47
CA ARG A 199 -0.02 -4.55 23.15
C ARG A 199 1.15 -3.90 22.44
N GLU A 200 2.21 -3.55 23.16
CA GLU A 200 3.53 -3.34 22.58
C GLU A 200 4.06 -4.70 22.13
N ALA A 201 4.52 -4.80 20.88
CA ALA A 201 5.18 -6.01 20.41
C ALA A 201 6.42 -6.27 21.26
N CYS A 202 6.47 -7.44 21.89
CA CYS A 202 7.60 -7.82 22.71
C CYS A 202 8.83 -8.01 21.81
N THR A 203 9.79 -7.10 21.90
CA THR A 203 11.06 -7.11 21.14
C THR A 203 12.07 -8.05 21.79
N GLN A 204 11.64 -9.20 22.32
CA GLN A 204 12.59 -10.17 22.84
C GLN A 204 13.18 -10.98 21.68
N LYS A 205 14.49 -10.81 21.49
CA LYS A 205 15.30 -11.52 20.48
C LYS A 205 15.38 -13.04 20.66
N THR A 206 14.72 -13.59 21.69
CA THR A 206 14.86 -14.99 22.16
C THR A 206 13.60 -15.84 21.99
N LEU A 207 12.53 -15.34 21.36
CA LEU A 207 11.30 -16.12 21.19
C LEU A 207 11.38 -17.04 19.97
N ASP A 208 11.04 -18.32 20.16
CA ASP A 208 10.81 -19.29 19.09
C ASP A 208 9.77 -18.81 18.06
N ALA A 209 9.87 -19.31 16.82
CA ALA A 209 9.00 -18.93 15.72
C ALA A 209 7.49 -19.14 16.01
N ARG A 210 7.14 -20.06 16.93
CA ARG A 210 5.77 -20.30 17.42
C ARG A 210 5.35 -19.22 18.39
N ALA A 211 6.16 -18.91 19.38
CA ALA A 211 5.92 -17.85 20.36
C ALA A 211 5.88 -16.46 19.72
N ARG A 212 6.64 -16.22 18.64
CA ARG A 212 6.53 -15.01 17.83
C ARG A 212 5.18 -14.91 17.11
N ARG A 213 4.63 -16.00 16.57
CA ARG A 213 3.31 -16.03 15.95
C ARG A 213 2.20 -15.75 16.97
N GLU A 214 2.26 -16.39 18.14
CA GLU A 214 1.30 -16.21 19.24
C GLU A 214 1.41 -14.81 19.88
N SER A 215 2.60 -14.22 19.99
CA SER A 215 2.80 -12.85 20.49
C SER A 215 2.30 -11.76 19.55
N VAL A 216 2.15 -12.10 18.25
CA VAL A 216 1.70 -11.20 17.21
C VAL A 216 0.18 -11.33 16.98
N GLU A 217 -0.41 -12.49 17.30
CA GLU A 217 -1.86 -12.68 17.38
C GLU A 217 -2.41 -11.86 18.57
N GLY A 218 -3.37 -10.95 18.28
CA GLY A 218 -3.90 -10.03 19.27
C GLY A 218 -3.15 -8.71 19.44
N LEU A 219 -2.19 -8.40 18.55
CA LEU A 219 -1.53 -7.10 18.52
C LEU A 219 -2.50 -5.96 18.19
N TYR A 220 -3.48 -6.24 17.35
CA TYR A 220 -4.55 -5.31 16.97
C TYR A 220 -5.91 -5.91 17.25
N ALA A 221 -6.85 -5.06 17.61
CA ALA A 221 -8.26 -5.42 17.79
C ALA A 221 -9.17 -4.37 17.18
N CYS A 222 -10.36 -4.80 16.82
CA CYS A 222 -11.45 -3.94 16.41
C CYS A 222 -12.44 -3.89 17.58
N PRO A 223 -12.66 -2.72 18.23
CA PRO A 223 -13.47 -2.65 19.45
C PRO A 223 -14.94 -2.99 19.24
N ASN A 224 -15.43 -2.78 18.02
CA ASN A 224 -16.83 -2.95 17.66
C ASN A 224 -16.98 -3.80 16.41
N ALA A 225 -18.14 -4.41 16.21
CA ALA A 225 -18.50 -5.04 14.93
C ALA A 225 -18.50 -3.98 13.81
N LEU A 226 -18.00 -4.36 12.64
CA LEU A 226 -17.96 -3.50 11.47
C LEU A 226 -19.09 -3.86 10.51
N PRO A 227 -19.56 -2.87 9.74
CA PRO A 227 -20.43 -3.16 8.60
C PRO A 227 -19.67 -3.98 7.56
N GLU A 228 -20.39 -4.73 6.74
CA GLU A 228 -19.83 -5.54 5.65
C GLU A 228 -19.37 -4.67 4.47
N VAL A 229 -18.25 -3.98 4.66
CA VAL A 229 -17.68 -3.02 3.72
C VAL A 229 -16.22 -3.30 3.41
N TRP A 230 -15.74 -2.78 2.29
CA TRP A 230 -14.32 -2.82 1.93
C TRP A 230 -13.55 -1.68 2.58
N VAL A 231 -12.45 -2.02 3.24
CA VAL A 231 -11.63 -1.09 4.03
C VAL A 231 -10.26 -0.88 3.37
N GLY A 232 -9.84 0.36 3.24
CA GLY A 232 -8.46 0.73 2.93
C GLY A 232 -7.63 0.81 4.22
N LEU A 233 -6.78 -0.19 4.46
CA LEU A 233 -5.88 -0.24 5.62
C LEU A 233 -4.56 0.45 5.28
N VAL A 234 -4.26 1.56 5.96
CA VAL A 234 -3.16 2.47 5.63
C VAL A 234 -1.96 2.27 6.54
N ASP A 235 -0.77 2.13 5.95
CA ASP A 235 0.52 2.08 6.64
C ASP A 235 1.52 3.05 6.00
N ASP A 236 2.61 3.36 6.69
CA ASP A 236 3.70 4.17 6.12
C ASP A 236 4.63 3.32 5.23
N VAL A 237 5.16 2.19 5.74
CA VAL A 237 6.05 1.30 5.00
C VAL A 237 5.69 -0.16 5.24
N VAL A 238 5.46 -0.86 4.17
CA VAL A 238 5.26 -2.32 4.19
C VAL A 238 6.54 -3.01 3.75
N THR A 239 7.10 -3.83 4.66
CA THR A 239 8.25 -4.70 4.39
C THR A 239 7.78 -6.12 4.07
N THR A 240 7.65 -6.97 5.08
CA THR A 240 7.16 -8.36 4.93
C THR A 240 5.65 -8.45 4.76
N GLY A 241 4.92 -7.39 5.09
CA GLY A 241 3.47 -7.37 5.12
C GLY A 241 2.84 -8.03 6.35
N SER A 242 3.65 -8.44 7.35
CA SER A 242 3.14 -9.11 8.55
C SER A 242 2.22 -8.21 9.38
N THR A 243 2.61 -6.96 9.62
CA THR A 243 1.78 -5.96 10.31
C THR A 243 0.44 -5.76 9.60
N MET A 244 0.51 -5.56 8.27
CA MET A 244 -0.67 -5.41 7.42
C MET A 244 -1.59 -6.63 7.48
N HIS A 245 -1.01 -7.85 7.45
CA HIS A 245 -1.76 -9.10 7.55
C HIS A 245 -2.54 -9.21 8.86
N ILE A 246 -1.89 -8.92 10.00
CA ILE A 246 -2.52 -9.05 11.32
C ILE A 246 -3.60 -8.00 11.53
N ALA A 247 -3.32 -6.75 11.14
CA ALA A 247 -4.30 -5.67 11.22
C ALA A 247 -5.51 -5.95 10.30
N ALA A 248 -5.28 -6.50 9.10
CA ALA A 248 -6.36 -6.92 8.19
C ALA A 248 -7.20 -8.05 8.79
N ARG A 249 -6.57 -9.03 9.44
CA ARG A 249 -7.30 -10.11 10.14
C ARG A 249 -8.24 -9.55 11.21
N ALA A 250 -7.79 -8.59 12.03
CA ALA A 250 -8.63 -7.98 13.05
C ALA A 250 -9.88 -7.31 12.44
N LEU A 251 -9.72 -6.58 11.32
CA LEU A 251 -10.86 -5.95 10.63
C LEU A 251 -11.82 -6.97 10.02
N LEU A 252 -11.30 -8.03 9.40
CA LEU A 252 -12.13 -9.11 8.82
C LEU A 252 -12.89 -9.88 9.90
N THR A 253 -12.23 -10.18 11.02
CA THR A 253 -12.87 -10.85 12.17
C THR A 253 -14.00 -10.00 12.76
N ALA A 254 -13.88 -8.67 12.68
CA ALA A 254 -14.92 -7.74 13.12
C ALA A 254 -16.07 -7.55 12.13
N GLY A 255 -16.02 -8.14 10.92
CA GLY A 255 -17.11 -8.11 9.94
C GLY A 255 -16.83 -7.36 8.64
N ALA A 256 -15.64 -6.79 8.45
CA ALA A 256 -15.30 -6.16 7.16
C ALA A 256 -15.37 -7.19 6.01
N ALA A 257 -15.97 -6.79 4.87
CA ALA A 257 -16.09 -7.66 3.68
C ALA A 257 -14.75 -7.91 2.99
N GLY A 258 -13.80 -7.00 3.12
CA GLY A 258 -12.47 -7.12 2.55
C GLY A 258 -11.56 -5.97 2.93
N VAL A 259 -10.25 -6.19 2.78
CA VAL A 259 -9.22 -5.21 3.12
C VAL A 259 -8.28 -5.02 1.95
N VAL A 260 -8.01 -3.77 1.59
CA VAL A 260 -6.97 -3.35 0.66
C VAL A 260 -5.86 -2.66 1.45
N GLY A 261 -4.64 -3.17 1.38
CA GLY A 261 -3.48 -2.51 1.97
C GLY A 261 -3.04 -1.31 1.15
N LEU A 262 -2.76 -0.20 1.81
CA LEU A 262 -2.33 1.06 1.23
C LEU A 262 -1.08 1.54 1.96
N ALA A 263 0.02 1.79 1.25
CA ALA A 263 1.27 2.20 1.88
C ALA A 263 1.95 3.37 1.15
N ALA A 264 2.67 4.21 1.90
CA ALA A 264 3.53 5.21 1.28
C ALA A 264 4.68 4.51 0.53
N ALA A 265 5.25 3.44 1.09
CA ALA A 265 6.31 2.69 0.43
C ALA A 265 6.21 1.18 0.68
N HIS A 266 6.74 0.41 -0.28
CA HIS A 266 6.96 -1.04 -0.16
C HIS A 266 8.45 -1.33 -0.26
N THR A 267 8.99 -2.15 0.66
CA THR A 267 10.40 -2.57 0.64
C THR A 267 10.56 -3.84 -0.20
N PRO A 268 11.32 -3.80 -1.30
CA PRO A 268 11.61 -5.00 -2.10
C PRO A 268 12.40 -6.03 -1.29
N ARG A 269 12.17 -7.32 -1.55
CA ARG A 269 12.86 -8.40 -0.82
C ARG A 269 14.33 -8.53 -1.14
N ALA A 270 14.78 -8.14 -2.33
CA ALA A 270 16.19 -8.16 -2.69
C ALA A 270 17.06 -7.39 -1.68
N TRP A 271 16.51 -6.36 -1.04
CA TRP A 271 17.17 -5.57 0.01
C TRP A 271 17.16 -6.24 1.40
N GLN A 272 16.39 -7.31 1.60
CA GLN A 272 16.34 -8.01 2.90
C GLN A 272 17.45 -9.05 3.06
N ASN A 273 18.07 -9.47 1.97
CA ASN A 273 19.11 -10.49 1.98
C ASN A 273 20.54 -9.94 2.17
N ASP A 274 20.75 -8.62 1.98
CA ASP A 274 22.09 -8.01 2.04
C ASP A 274 22.45 -7.45 3.43
N THR A 275 21.59 -7.61 4.44
CA THR A 275 21.84 -7.11 5.81
C THR A 275 22.14 -8.22 6.83
N HIS A 276 22.38 -9.46 6.38
CA HIS A 276 22.74 -10.59 7.23
C HIS A 276 23.91 -11.40 6.64
N ASP A 277 25.09 -10.78 6.56
CA ASP A 277 26.41 -11.40 6.63
C ASP A 277 27.24 -10.72 7.73
#